data_f74b4e7dfc3eb09ae8f95f49e7662ae9
#
_entry.id   f74b4e7dfc3eb09ae8f95f49e7662ae9
#
_cell.length_a   1.000
_cell.length_b   1.000
_cell.length_c   1.000
_cell.angle_alpha   90.00
_cell.angle_beta   90.00
_cell.angle_gamma   90.00
#
_symmetry.space_group_name_H-M   'P 1'
#
loop_
_entity.id
_entity.type
_entity.pdbx_description
1 polymer ?
#
loop_
_entity_poly.entity_id
_entity_poly.type
_entity_poly.pdbx_seq_one_letter_code
_entity_poly.pdbx_strand_id
1 'polypeptide(L)'
;MVDLTVAGVPEHFNYPWYVTLKNKEYIKNNINLRWKDFPGGSGAMCKALRTGEVDIAIVLTEGIIKDIAAGNPSKIVQTYIETPLIWGIHVSATSSFQKKEDLEHATIAISRFGSGSHLMAIVNAHQQGWNIEKLQFKVVGNLQGGIDALVNGEADYFMWEHFTTKPFVDNGIFRRIGDCPTPWPCFVVAVRDEVLATNFKDVQTVLKIINT
;
A
#
# COMPACT_ATOMS: atom_id res chain seq x y z
N MET A 1 27.16 0.71 -19.63
CA MET A 1 26.46 0.34 -18.37
C MET A 1 25.25 1.26 -18.27
N VAL A 2 24.07 0.71 -18.02
CA VAL A 2 22.84 1.48 -17.89
C VAL A 2 22.65 1.81 -16.42
N ASP A 3 22.34 3.08 -16.11
CA ASP A 3 21.97 3.52 -14.75
C ASP A 3 20.47 3.41 -14.55
N LEU A 4 20.04 2.70 -13.52
CA LEU A 4 18.63 2.57 -13.12
C LEU A 4 18.49 2.77 -11.60
N THR A 5 17.42 3.43 -11.19
CA THR A 5 17.08 3.65 -9.77
C THR A 5 15.76 2.99 -9.43
N VAL A 6 15.78 2.12 -8.42
CA VAL A 6 14.57 1.43 -7.89
C VAL A 6 14.19 2.03 -6.56
N ALA A 7 12.91 2.33 -6.40
CA ALA A 7 12.31 2.80 -5.14
C ALA A 7 11.51 1.68 -4.45
N GLY A 8 11.61 1.61 -3.12
CA GLY A 8 10.76 0.78 -2.29
C GLY A 8 10.66 1.32 -0.87
N VAL A 9 9.71 0.81 -0.09
CA VAL A 9 9.67 1.05 1.35
C VAL A 9 10.73 0.22 2.06
N PRO A 10 11.30 0.68 3.19
CA PRO A 10 12.32 -0.06 3.94
C PRO A 10 11.69 -1.20 4.76
N GLU A 11 11.10 -2.17 4.06
CA GLU A 11 10.40 -3.30 4.66
C GLU A 11 10.97 -4.65 4.20
N HIS A 12 10.73 -5.69 4.99
CA HIS A 12 11.34 -7.01 4.87
C HIS A 12 11.13 -7.68 3.50
N PHE A 13 9.98 -7.48 2.86
CA PHE A 13 9.70 -8.08 1.54
C PHE A 13 10.59 -7.50 0.43
N ASN A 14 11.25 -6.38 0.64
CA ASN A 14 12.25 -5.81 -0.26
C ASN A 14 13.67 -6.33 -0.02
N TYR A 15 13.88 -7.22 0.96
CA TYR A 15 15.19 -7.81 1.25
C TYR A 15 15.87 -8.48 0.04
N PRO A 16 15.16 -9.15 -0.88
CA PRO A 16 15.78 -9.70 -2.09
C PRO A 16 16.55 -8.67 -2.93
N TRP A 17 16.07 -7.41 -3.00
CA TRP A 17 16.78 -6.33 -3.70
C TRP A 17 18.13 -6.02 -3.08
N TYR A 18 18.20 -5.98 -1.75
CA TYR A 18 19.46 -5.74 -1.03
C TYR A 18 20.45 -6.89 -1.23
N VAL A 19 19.98 -8.14 -1.25
CA VAL A 19 20.82 -9.32 -1.49
C VAL A 19 21.41 -9.30 -2.89
N THR A 20 20.58 -9.07 -3.93
CA THR A 20 21.03 -9.05 -5.31
C THR A 20 21.98 -7.88 -5.62
N LEU A 21 21.75 -6.71 -5.00
CA LEU A 21 22.67 -5.57 -5.05
C LEU A 21 24.02 -5.88 -4.38
N LYS A 22 24.00 -6.44 -3.16
CA LYS A 22 25.21 -6.84 -2.42
C LYS A 22 26.05 -7.85 -3.21
N ASN A 23 25.39 -8.79 -3.90
CA ASN A 23 26.02 -9.80 -4.72
C ASN A 23 26.46 -9.27 -6.10
N LYS A 24 26.19 -8.00 -6.41
CA LYS A 24 26.55 -7.33 -7.67
C LYS A 24 25.91 -8.00 -8.90
N GLU A 25 24.74 -8.62 -8.76
CA GLU A 25 24.09 -9.36 -9.85
C GLU A 25 23.75 -8.46 -11.05
N TYR A 26 23.35 -7.22 -10.79
CA TYR A 26 23.05 -6.24 -11.85
C TYR A 26 24.31 -5.78 -12.57
N ILE A 27 25.41 -5.54 -11.86
CA ILE A 27 26.70 -5.14 -12.45
C ILE A 27 27.22 -6.21 -13.43
N LYS A 28 27.07 -7.49 -13.11
CA LYS A 28 27.43 -8.62 -13.99
C LYS A 28 26.69 -8.56 -15.34
N ASN A 29 25.56 -7.86 -15.38
CA ASN A 29 24.71 -7.67 -16.55
C ASN A 29 24.81 -6.26 -17.16
N ASN A 30 25.86 -5.50 -16.86
CA ASN A 30 26.08 -4.12 -17.32
C ASN A 30 25.01 -3.12 -16.87
N ILE A 31 24.34 -3.37 -15.73
CA ILE A 31 23.34 -2.49 -15.12
C ILE A 31 23.91 -1.94 -13.81
N ASN A 32 23.97 -0.63 -13.67
CA ASN A 32 24.26 0.05 -12.40
C ASN A 32 22.94 0.38 -11.71
N LEU A 33 22.40 -0.61 -10.96
CA LEU A 33 21.16 -0.46 -10.22
C LEU A 33 21.41 0.19 -8.86
N ARG A 34 20.61 1.22 -8.53
CA ARG A 34 20.59 1.88 -7.23
C ARG A 34 19.27 1.70 -6.55
N TRP A 35 19.28 1.32 -5.28
CA TRP A 35 18.10 1.27 -4.43
C TRP A 35 17.93 2.58 -3.68
N LYS A 36 16.68 3.05 -3.56
CA LYS A 36 16.34 4.24 -2.79
C LYS A 36 15.14 3.96 -1.88
N ASP A 37 15.34 4.18 -0.58
CA ASP A 37 14.28 4.03 0.41
C ASP A 37 13.29 5.19 0.38
N PHE A 38 12.00 4.84 0.40
CA PHE A 38 10.89 5.79 0.45
C PHE A 38 9.97 5.51 1.65
N PRO A 39 10.36 5.93 2.87
CA PRO A 39 9.52 5.72 4.07
C PRO A 39 8.18 6.46 3.99
N GLY A 40 8.03 7.41 3.08
CA GLY A 40 6.76 8.08 2.77
C GLY A 40 5.75 7.23 1.97
N GLY A 41 6.11 5.98 1.63
CA GLY A 41 5.24 5.00 1.00
C GLY A 41 4.87 5.31 -0.45
N SER A 42 3.82 4.64 -0.93
CA SER A 42 3.41 4.63 -2.35
C SER A 42 3.16 6.02 -2.93
N GLY A 43 2.59 6.95 -2.17
CA GLY A 43 2.35 8.31 -2.67
C GLY A 43 3.64 9.05 -3.02
N ALA A 44 4.69 8.90 -2.20
CA ALA A 44 6.00 9.49 -2.46
C ALA A 44 6.69 8.84 -3.66
N MET A 45 6.61 7.51 -3.79
CA MET A 45 7.17 6.75 -4.91
C MET A 45 6.45 7.06 -6.24
N CYS A 46 5.13 7.19 -6.23
CA CYS A 46 4.36 7.62 -7.40
C CYS A 46 4.79 9.03 -7.88
N LYS A 47 5.00 9.96 -6.93
CA LYS A 47 5.55 11.28 -7.26
C LYS A 47 6.95 11.16 -7.87
N ALA A 48 7.83 10.33 -7.29
CA ALA A 48 9.19 10.11 -7.77
C ALA A 48 9.24 9.53 -9.19
N LEU A 49 8.33 8.60 -9.52
CA LEU A 49 8.14 8.11 -10.89
C LEU A 49 7.73 9.25 -11.85
N ARG A 50 6.72 10.07 -11.48
CA ARG A 50 6.28 11.20 -12.34
C ARG A 50 7.36 12.23 -12.61
N THR A 51 8.21 12.50 -11.62
CA THR A 51 9.28 13.51 -11.74
C THR A 51 10.58 12.97 -12.34
N GLY A 52 10.68 11.66 -12.59
CA GLY A 52 11.91 11.04 -13.06
C GLY A 52 13.00 10.90 -12.00
N GLU A 53 12.67 11.03 -10.74
CA GLU A 53 13.58 10.83 -9.61
C GLU A 53 13.97 9.35 -9.47
N VAL A 54 13.06 8.43 -9.83
CA VAL A 54 13.30 6.98 -9.91
C VAL A 54 12.72 6.42 -11.20
N ASP A 55 13.28 5.30 -11.65
CA ASP A 55 12.93 4.63 -12.88
C ASP A 55 11.91 3.50 -12.66
N ILE A 56 12.03 2.83 -11.53
CA ILE A 56 11.26 1.65 -11.13
C ILE A 56 10.79 1.87 -9.69
N ALA A 57 9.59 1.40 -9.35
CA ALA A 57 9.10 1.44 -7.97
C ALA A 57 8.35 0.16 -7.60
N ILE A 58 8.60 -0.30 -6.35
CA ILE A 58 7.83 -1.35 -5.69
C ILE A 58 6.76 -0.66 -4.87
N VAL A 59 5.52 -0.71 -5.32
CA VAL A 59 4.46 0.19 -4.85
C VAL A 59 3.14 -0.57 -4.68
N LEU A 60 2.29 -0.10 -3.75
CA LEU A 60 0.96 -0.67 -3.57
C LEU A 60 0.14 -0.58 -4.86
N THR A 61 -0.50 -1.68 -5.20
CA THR A 61 -1.26 -1.84 -6.45
C THR A 61 -2.31 -0.75 -6.64
N GLU A 62 -3.15 -0.49 -5.65
CA GLU A 62 -4.18 0.55 -5.71
C GLU A 62 -3.58 1.96 -5.80
N GLY A 63 -2.43 2.18 -5.16
CA GLY A 63 -1.74 3.47 -5.17
C GLY A 63 -1.27 3.84 -6.57
N ILE A 64 -0.58 2.92 -7.24
CA ILE A 64 -0.06 3.18 -8.59
C ILE A 64 -1.16 3.16 -9.66
N ILE A 65 -2.18 2.29 -9.56
CA ILE A 65 -3.32 2.27 -10.50
C ILE A 65 -4.02 3.63 -10.49
N LYS A 66 -4.31 4.15 -9.29
CA LYS A 66 -4.92 5.47 -9.13
C LYS A 66 -4.07 6.57 -9.75
N ASP A 67 -2.76 6.50 -9.54
CA ASP A 67 -1.84 7.53 -10.01
C ASP A 67 -1.65 7.47 -11.54
N ILE A 68 -1.59 6.28 -12.14
CA ILE A 68 -1.58 6.07 -13.61
C ILE A 68 -2.88 6.62 -14.21
N ALA A 69 -4.03 6.33 -13.62
CA ALA A 69 -5.31 6.86 -14.06
C ALA A 69 -5.38 8.40 -13.99
N ALA A 70 -4.58 9.01 -13.12
CA ALA A 70 -4.41 10.46 -13.00
C ALA A 70 -3.29 11.03 -13.90
N GLY A 71 -2.71 10.22 -14.79
CA GLY A 71 -1.73 10.67 -15.79
C GLY A 71 -0.26 10.41 -15.44
N ASN A 72 0.05 9.56 -14.45
CA ASN A 72 1.43 9.13 -14.21
C ASN A 72 1.93 8.33 -15.43
N PRO A 73 3.04 8.74 -16.09
CA PRO A 73 3.57 8.09 -17.28
C PRO A 73 4.38 6.82 -16.90
N SER A 74 3.71 5.85 -16.32
CA SER A 74 4.30 4.58 -15.88
C SER A 74 3.37 3.42 -16.20
N LYS A 75 3.93 2.21 -16.24
CA LYS A 75 3.18 0.96 -16.42
C LYS A 75 3.54 -0.03 -15.31
N ILE A 76 2.54 -0.79 -14.89
CA ILE A 76 2.74 -1.99 -14.08
C ILE A 76 3.30 -3.06 -15.01
N VAL A 77 4.46 -3.62 -14.64
CA VAL A 77 5.16 -4.62 -15.46
C VAL A 77 5.17 -6.01 -14.82
N GLN A 78 4.94 -6.07 -13.50
CA GLN A 78 4.96 -7.34 -12.77
C GLN A 78 4.19 -7.22 -11.45
N THR A 79 3.51 -8.29 -11.03
CA THR A 79 3.11 -8.49 -9.64
C THR A 79 4.34 -8.87 -8.83
N TYR A 80 4.59 -8.19 -7.70
CA TYR A 80 5.74 -8.46 -6.84
C TYR A 80 5.35 -9.24 -5.59
N ILE A 81 4.30 -8.84 -4.89
CA ILE A 81 3.72 -9.56 -3.77
C ILE A 81 2.29 -9.95 -4.13
N GLU A 82 2.05 -11.24 -4.36
CA GLU A 82 0.77 -11.78 -4.82
C GLU A 82 -0.29 -11.82 -3.71
N THR A 83 0.15 -12.03 -2.46
CA THR A 83 -0.78 -12.07 -1.33
C THR A 83 -1.44 -10.72 -1.13
N PRO A 84 -2.75 -10.69 -0.78
CA PRO A 84 -3.44 -9.43 -0.50
C PRO A 84 -2.86 -8.73 0.74
N LEU A 85 -2.96 -7.42 0.77
CA LEU A 85 -2.75 -6.65 2.00
C LEU A 85 -3.98 -6.85 2.91
N ILE A 86 -3.74 -7.22 4.16
CA ILE A 86 -4.81 -7.47 5.12
C ILE A 86 -5.08 -6.20 5.92
N TRP A 87 -6.28 -5.65 5.75
CA TRP A 87 -6.76 -4.52 6.52
C TRP A 87 -7.59 -5.02 7.70
N GLY A 88 -7.08 -4.80 8.92
CA GLY A 88 -7.84 -5.09 10.13
C GLY A 88 -8.98 -4.09 10.30
N ILE A 89 -10.13 -4.57 10.73
CA ILE A 89 -11.29 -3.77 11.10
C ILE A 89 -11.29 -3.63 12.62
N HIS A 90 -11.03 -2.43 13.10
CA HIS A 90 -10.81 -2.14 14.51
C HIS A 90 -11.94 -1.27 15.07
N VAL A 91 -12.39 -1.62 16.26
CA VAL A 91 -13.29 -0.81 17.06
C VAL A 91 -12.62 -0.48 18.39
N SER A 92 -13.13 0.51 19.13
CA SER A 92 -12.67 0.76 20.50
C SER A 92 -12.80 -0.51 21.36
N ALA A 93 -11.90 -0.71 22.31
CA ALA A 93 -11.96 -1.85 23.23
C ALA A 93 -13.31 -1.94 23.99
N THR A 94 -13.93 -0.79 24.25
CA THR A 94 -15.22 -0.65 24.96
C THR A 94 -16.44 -0.63 24.04
N SER A 95 -16.25 -0.74 22.72
CA SER A 95 -17.33 -0.72 21.73
C SER A 95 -18.31 -1.87 21.93
N SER A 96 -19.59 -1.64 21.64
CA SER A 96 -20.64 -2.67 21.64
C SER A 96 -20.61 -3.56 20.40
N PHE A 97 -19.99 -3.12 19.30
CA PHE A 97 -19.88 -3.89 18.05
C PHE A 97 -19.03 -5.14 18.26
N GLN A 98 -19.50 -6.31 17.85
CA GLN A 98 -18.83 -7.60 18.07
C GLN A 98 -18.27 -8.21 16.78
N LYS A 99 -18.87 -7.90 15.64
CA LYS A 99 -18.50 -8.43 14.32
C LYS A 99 -18.68 -7.36 13.26
N LYS A 100 -17.98 -7.53 12.13
CA LYS A 100 -17.97 -6.53 11.05
C LYS A 100 -19.35 -6.30 10.43
N GLU A 101 -20.23 -7.29 10.45
CA GLU A 101 -21.59 -7.20 9.94
C GLU A 101 -22.46 -6.21 10.72
N ASP A 102 -22.09 -5.90 11.95
CA ASP A 102 -22.82 -4.93 12.80
C ASP A 102 -22.55 -3.46 12.38
N LEU A 103 -21.59 -3.22 11.47
CA LEU A 103 -21.05 -1.89 11.17
C LEU A 103 -21.72 -1.15 10.01
N GLU A 104 -22.83 -1.64 9.44
CA GLU A 104 -23.45 -1.08 8.23
C GLU A 104 -23.73 0.43 8.31
N HIS A 105 -24.16 0.90 9.48
CA HIS A 105 -24.52 2.30 9.70
C HIS A 105 -23.52 3.06 10.59
N ALA A 106 -22.40 2.42 10.88
CA ALA A 106 -21.38 2.97 11.76
C ALA A 106 -20.52 4.03 11.04
N THR A 107 -20.01 4.99 11.82
CA THR A 107 -19.11 6.04 11.33
C THR A 107 -17.68 5.49 11.17
N ILE A 108 -17.13 5.63 9.99
CA ILE A 108 -15.80 5.10 9.60
C ILE A 108 -14.74 6.19 9.75
N ALA A 109 -13.71 5.94 10.55
CA ALA A 109 -12.52 6.77 10.54
C ALA A 109 -11.70 6.50 9.27
N ILE A 110 -11.35 7.55 8.52
CA ILE A 110 -10.48 7.50 7.35
C ILE A 110 -9.39 8.56 7.45
N SER A 111 -8.19 8.28 6.95
CA SER A 111 -7.12 9.29 7.01
C SER A 111 -7.46 10.52 6.15
N ARG A 112 -7.98 10.32 4.96
CA ARG A 112 -8.51 11.37 4.06
C ARG A 112 -9.35 10.74 2.96
N PHE A 113 -10.18 11.51 2.30
CA PHE A 113 -10.85 11.06 1.09
C PHE A 113 -9.82 10.68 0.01
N GLY A 114 -10.07 9.54 -0.65
CA GLY A 114 -9.16 8.97 -1.66
C GLY A 114 -7.89 8.33 -1.11
N SER A 115 -7.77 8.12 0.21
CA SER A 115 -6.71 7.32 0.84
C SER A 115 -7.00 5.82 0.77
N GLY A 116 -6.01 5.00 1.18
CA GLY A 116 -6.19 3.54 1.32
C GLY A 116 -7.32 3.19 2.30
N SER A 117 -7.39 3.85 3.47
CA SER A 117 -8.47 3.60 4.44
C SER A 117 -9.85 3.96 3.90
N HIS A 118 -9.96 5.01 3.07
CA HIS A 118 -11.22 5.34 2.39
C HIS A 118 -11.59 4.29 1.34
N LEU A 119 -10.63 3.87 0.51
CA LEU A 119 -10.84 2.85 -0.50
C LEU A 119 -11.28 1.53 0.13
N MET A 120 -10.57 1.09 1.19
CA MET A 120 -10.87 -0.18 1.84
C MET A 120 -12.19 -0.17 2.61
N ALA A 121 -12.64 0.97 3.11
CA ALA A 121 -13.98 1.13 3.66
C ALA A 121 -15.05 0.87 2.58
N ILE A 122 -14.85 1.37 1.36
CA ILE A 122 -15.74 1.13 0.21
C ILE A 122 -15.68 -0.35 -0.22
N VAL A 123 -14.48 -0.93 -0.28
CA VAL A 123 -14.30 -2.37 -0.61
C VAL A 123 -15.02 -3.25 0.42
N ASN A 124 -14.85 -2.98 1.71
CA ASN A 124 -15.53 -3.72 2.76
C ASN A 124 -17.06 -3.60 2.64
N ALA A 125 -17.57 -2.38 2.46
CA ALA A 125 -19.01 -2.15 2.26
C ALA A 125 -19.55 -2.92 1.07
N HIS A 126 -18.84 -2.92 -0.06
CA HIS A 126 -19.20 -3.69 -1.25
C HIS A 126 -19.23 -5.20 -0.97
N GLN A 127 -18.22 -5.74 -0.28
CA GLN A 127 -18.15 -7.15 0.10
C GLN A 127 -19.27 -7.56 1.08
N GLN A 128 -19.73 -6.62 1.91
CA GLN A 128 -20.85 -6.84 2.84
C GLN A 128 -22.23 -6.61 2.21
N GLY A 129 -22.29 -6.11 0.96
CA GLY A 129 -23.54 -5.77 0.30
C GLY A 129 -24.21 -4.49 0.82
N TRP A 130 -23.46 -3.61 1.50
CA TRP A 130 -23.96 -2.35 2.04
C TRP A 130 -24.12 -1.27 0.96
N ASN A 131 -25.01 -0.32 1.20
CA ASN A 131 -25.16 0.84 0.31
C ASN A 131 -24.00 1.82 0.51
N ILE A 132 -23.10 1.90 -0.46
CA ILE A 132 -21.90 2.75 -0.44
C ILE A 132 -22.24 4.23 -0.28
N GLU A 133 -23.38 4.69 -0.84
CA GLU A 133 -23.78 6.10 -0.77
C GLU A 133 -24.24 6.54 0.66
N LYS A 134 -24.50 5.57 1.54
CA LYS A 134 -24.91 5.82 2.92
C LYS A 134 -23.77 5.76 3.93
N LEU A 135 -22.55 5.47 3.47
CA LEU A 135 -21.40 5.40 4.37
C LEU A 135 -21.10 6.77 5.00
N GLN A 136 -20.85 6.75 6.31
CA GLN A 136 -20.50 7.95 7.07
C GLN A 136 -19.01 7.94 7.37
N PHE A 137 -18.33 9.06 7.09
CA PHE A 137 -16.89 9.16 7.25
C PHE A 137 -16.48 10.28 8.22
N LYS A 138 -15.53 9.96 9.11
CA LYS A 138 -14.77 10.91 9.92
C LYS A 138 -13.35 10.99 9.39
N VAL A 139 -12.92 12.14 8.94
CA VAL A 139 -11.51 12.35 8.51
C VAL A 139 -10.65 12.57 9.75
N VAL A 140 -9.59 11.75 9.90
CA VAL A 140 -8.72 11.69 11.09
C VAL A 140 -7.23 11.94 10.79
N GLY A 141 -6.86 12.13 9.53
CA GLY A 141 -5.52 12.49 9.08
C GLY A 141 -4.53 11.32 9.01
N ASN A 142 -4.28 10.62 10.11
CA ASN A 142 -3.26 9.57 10.22
C ASN A 142 -3.68 8.47 11.22
N LEU A 143 -2.77 7.53 11.47
CA LEU A 143 -3.01 6.42 12.41
C LEU A 143 -3.34 6.93 13.82
N GLN A 144 -2.59 7.90 14.34
CA GLN A 144 -2.84 8.44 15.68
C GLN A 144 -4.23 9.08 15.77
N GLY A 145 -4.63 9.88 14.77
CA GLY A 145 -5.98 10.44 14.73
C GLY A 145 -7.08 9.37 14.65
N GLY A 146 -6.82 8.23 13.99
CA GLY A 146 -7.73 7.07 14.03
C GLY A 146 -7.87 6.45 15.42
N ILE A 147 -6.74 6.32 16.14
CA ILE A 147 -6.72 5.85 17.53
C ILE A 147 -7.56 6.80 18.41
N ASP A 148 -7.28 8.08 18.35
CA ASP A 148 -7.94 9.10 19.16
C ASP A 148 -9.45 9.14 18.88
N ALA A 149 -9.84 9.07 17.61
CA ALA A 149 -11.26 9.09 17.22
C ALA A 149 -12.04 7.88 17.76
N LEU A 150 -11.44 6.68 17.76
CA LEU A 150 -12.09 5.49 18.34
C LEU A 150 -12.15 5.56 19.86
N VAL A 151 -11.10 6.01 20.52
CA VAL A 151 -11.05 6.13 21.99
C VAL A 151 -12.03 7.18 22.48
N ASN A 152 -12.18 8.29 21.77
CA ASN A 152 -13.08 9.40 22.12
C ASN A 152 -14.54 9.19 21.65
N GLY A 153 -14.82 8.10 20.92
CA GLY A 153 -16.16 7.85 20.37
C GLY A 153 -16.57 8.79 19.23
N GLU A 154 -15.61 9.40 18.55
CA GLU A 154 -15.85 10.27 17.39
C GLU A 154 -16.03 9.48 16.09
N ALA A 155 -15.62 8.21 16.07
CA ALA A 155 -15.87 7.23 15.03
C ALA A 155 -16.08 5.86 15.69
N ASP A 156 -16.79 4.99 14.99
CA ASP A 156 -17.14 3.66 15.47
C ASP A 156 -16.09 2.61 15.10
N TYR A 157 -15.54 2.70 13.90
CA TYR A 157 -14.49 1.79 13.46
C TYR A 157 -13.45 2.45 12.54
N PHE A 158 -12.29 1.80 12.49
CA PHE A 158 -11.12 2.24 11.71
C PHE A 158 -10.49 1.05 11.00
N MET A 159 -10.19 1.20 9.73
CA MET A 159 -9.49 0.19 8.95
C MET A 159 -8.05 0.62 8.68
N TRP A 160 -7.12 -0.24 9.04
CA TRP A 160 -5.69 -0.03 8.81
C TRP A 160 -4.97 -1.35 8.63
N GLU A 161 -3.72 -1.28 8.12
CA GLU A 161 -2.92 -2.46 7.94
C GLU A 161 -2.75 -3.22 9.28
N HIS A 162 -3.00 -4.50 9.22
CA HIS A 162 -3.19 -5.42 10.32
C HIS A 162 -1.99 -5.50 11.29
N PHE A 163 -0.75 -5.57 10.76
CA PHE A 163 0.44 -5.71 11.60
C PHE A 163 0.81 -4.40 12.28
N THR A 164 0.62 -3.27 11.61
CA THR A 164 0.84 -1.93 12.17
C THR A 164 -0.08 -1.66 13.36
N THR A 165 -1.31 -2.18 13.32
CA THR A 165 -2.30 -1.97 14.39
C THR A 165 -2.25 -3.03 15.49
N LYS A 166 -1.52 -4.14 15.28
CA LYS A 166 -1.43 -5.24 16.25
C LYS A 166 -1.01 -4.78 17.66
N PRO A 167 -0.01 -3.90 17.87
CA PRO A 167 0.35 -3.44 19.21
C PRO A 167 -0.80 -2.76 19.96
N PHE A 168 -1.71 -2.04 19.29
CA PHE A 168 -2.86 -1.38 19.91
C PHE A 168 -3.95 -2.39 20.30
N VAL A 169 -4.07 -3.48 19.56
CA VAL A 169 -4.94 -4.61 19.91
C VAL A 169 -4.37 -5.36 21.11
N ASP A 170 -3.07 -5.69 21.09
CA ASP A 170 -2.40 -6.40 22.18
C ASP A 170 -2.43 -5.63 23.50
N ASN A 171 -2.39 -4.28 23.44
CA ASN A 171 -2.47 -3.40 24.59
C ASN A 171 -3.93 -3.05 25.01
N GLY A 172 -4.94 -3.62 24.37
CA GLY A 172 -6.35 -3.44 24.74
C GLY A 172 -6.92 -2.04 24.45
N ILE A 173 -6.32 -1.30 23.53
CA ILE A 173 -6.84 0.00 23.03
C ILE A 173 -7.92 -0.25 21.98
N PHE A 174 -7.66 -1.20 21.08
CA PHE A 174 -8.56 -1.66 20.04
C PHE A 174 -9.02 -3.10 20.30
N ARG A 175 -10.17 -3.45 19.74
CA ARG A 175 -10.51 -4.83 19.37
C ARG A 175 -10.55 -4.94 17.86
N ARG A 176 -9.91 -5.96 17.31
CA ARG A 176 -10.07 -6.31 15.90
C ARG A 176 -11.23 -7.29 15.77
N ILE A 177 -12.28 -6.89 15.07
CA ILE A 177 -13.52 -7.65 14.91
C ILE A 177 -13.67 -8.30 13.53
N GLY A 178 -12.70 -8.10 12.66
CA GLY A 178 -12.64 -8.71 11.36
C GLY A 178 -11.46 -8.22 10.52
N ASP A 179 -11.37 -8.77 9.33
CA ASP A 179 -10.39 -8.38 8.32
C ASP A 179 -11.08 -8.13 6.98
N CYS A 180 -10.47 -7.26 6.19
CA CYS A 180 -10.82 -7.01 4.80
C CYS A 180 -9.55 -7.12 3.95
N PRO A 181 -9.22 -8.30 3.39
CA PRO A 181 -8.14 -8.44 2.43
C PRO A 181 -8.42 -7.63 1.17
N THR A 182 -7.37 -7.03 0.58
CA THR A 182 -7.53 -6.40 -0.75
C THR A 182 -7.91 -7.47 -1.78
N PRO A 183 -8.84 -7.20 -2.70
CA PRO A 183 -9.18 -8.15 -3.77
C PRO A 183 -8.17 -8.13 -4.94
N TRP A 184 -6.96 -7.65 -4.68
CA TRP A 184 -5.83 -7.56 -5.62
C TRP A 184 -4.51 -7.88 -4.92
N PRO A 185 -3.44 -8.21 -5.70
CA PRO A 185 -2.09 -8.37 -5.18
C PRO A 185 -1.60 -7.12 -4.45
N CYS A 186 -0.86 -7.30 -3.35
CA CYS A 186 -0.46 -6.19 -2.49
C CYS A 186 0.47 -5.19 -3.19
N PHE A 187 1.61 -5.68 -3.72
CA PHE A 187 2.61 -4.84 -4.35
C PHE A 187 2.90 -5.26 -5.79
N VAL A 188 3.15 -4.26 -6.61
CA VAL A 188 3.53 -4.40 -8.01
C VAL A 188 4.83 -3.66 -8.30
N VAL A 189 5.50 -4.05 -9.39
CA VAL A 189 6.61 -3.30 -9.98
C VAL A 189 6.04 -2.37 -11.02
N ALA A 190 6.24 -1.09 -10.86
CA ALA A 190 5.90 -0.06 -11.83
C ALA A 190 7.17 0.56 -12.42
N VAL A 191 7.17 0.83 -13.71
CA VAL A 191 8.29 1.38 -14.47
C VAL A 191 7.82 2.56 -15.31
N ARG A 192 8.62 3.62 -15.39
CA ARG A 192 8.33 4.79 -16.24
C ARG A 192 8.28 4.40 -17.72
N ASP A 193 7.36 5.00 -18.46
CA ASP A 193 7.19 4.77 -19.90
C ASP A 193 8.47 5.07 -20.71
N GLU A 194 9.17 6.15 -20.36
CA GLU A 194 10.43 6.52 -20.98
C GLU A 194 11.52 5.44 -20.81
N VAL A 195 11.61 4.86 -19.60
CA VAL A 195 12.56 3.79 -19.29
C VAL A 195 12.20 2.52 -20.06
N LEU A 196 10.92 2.20 -20.14
CA LEU A 196 10.45 1.07 -20.96
C LEU A 196 10.75 1.28 -22.47
N ALA A 197 10.65 2.52 -22.96
CA ALA A 197 10.92 2.82 -24.35
C ALA A 197 12.42 2.70 -24.71
N THR A 198 13.32 3.07 -23.77
CA THR A 198 14.76 3.15 -24.02
C THR A 198 15.57 1.96 -23.50
N ASN A 199 15.14 1.36 -22.38
CA ASN A 199 15.89 0.35 -21.61
C ASN A 199 15.08 -0.94 -21.35
N PHE A 200 14.17 -1.31 -22.24
CA PHE A 200 13.28 -2.45 -22.05
C PHE A 200 14.00 -3.75 -21.68
N LYS A 201 15.09 -4.08 -22.40
CA LYS A 201 15.88 -5.30 -22.15
C LYS A 201 16.56 -5.28 -20.78
N ASP A 202 17.01 -4.11 -20.33
CA ASP A 202 17.64 -3.96 -19.02
C ASP A 202 16.61 -4.12 -17.92
N VAL A 203 15.42 -3.56 -18.08
CA VAL A 203 14.29 -3.76 -17.17
C VAL A 203 13.91 -5.25 -17.08
N GLN A 204 13.82 -5.95 -18.22
CA GLN A 204 13.56 -7.40 -18.21
C GLN A 204 14.65 -8.17 -17.45
N THR A 205 15.91 -7.76 -17.60
CA THR A 205 17.03 -8.38 -16.89
C THR A 205 16.93 -8.12 -15.38
N VAL A 206 16.59 -6.90 -14.97
CA VAL A 206 16.34 -6.56 -13.55
C VAL A 206 15.24 -7.43 -12.97
N LEU A 207 14.10 -7.56 -13.66
CA LEU A 207 12.98 -8.39 -13.21
C LEU A 207 13.35 -9.87 -13.14
N LYS A 208 14.13 -10.36 -14.09
CA LYS A 208 14.61 -11.75 -14.06
C LYS A 208 15.52 -12.01 -12.87
N ILE A 209 16.43 -11.11 -12.54
CA ILE A 209 17.35 -11.25 -11.41
C ILE A 209 16.59 -11.26 -10.09
N ILE A 210 15.58 -10.40 -9.92
CA ILE A 210 14.83 -10.34 -8.66
C ILE A 210 13.89 -11.52 -8.45
N ASN A 211 13.56 -12.26 -9.50
CA ASN A 211 12.68 -13.44 -9.45
C ASN A 211 13.45 -14.77 -9.26
N THR A 212 14.77 -14.74 -9.17
CA THR A 212 15.62 -15.92 -8.91
C THR A 212 15.92 -16.07 -7.43
#